data_d611d9335acc999ffe9483c76b5441a7
#
_entry.id   d611d9335acc999ffe9483c76b5441a7
#
_cell.length_a   1.000
_cell.length_b   1.000
_cell.length_c   1.000
_cell.angle_alpha   90.00
_cell.angle_beta   90.00
_cell.angle_gamma   90.00
#
_symmetry.space_group_name_H-M   'P 1'
#
loop_
_entity.id
_entity.type
_entity.pdbx_description
1 polymer ?
#
loop_
_entity_poly.entity_id
_entity_poly.type
_entity_poly.pdbx_seq_one_letter_code
_entity_poly.pdbx_strand_id
1 'polypeptide(L)'
;MGRNREFDIDQALEAALCVFWKKGYEGTSYTDLTQATGVERPALYSAFGNKEALFLRVLDRYYNHYHDFFPAALELPTSREVVARIFRGAAELQTRYPDHKGCLYVHGDLAGSDDAEPIRRALVNARAEGETSLRERFERAKQEGDLPENANSSVLAAFVMAVLHGMAVQAKAGFSRNMLEAVAEQALSTWPTGSSAQSGKSS
;
A
#
# COMPACT_ATOMS: atom_id res chain seq x y z
N MET A 1 -18.83 -31.34 -27.06
CA MET A 1 -19.10 -30.08 -26.37
C MET A 1 -18.37 -30.12 -25.03
N GLY A 2 -17.22 -29.46 -24.95
CA GLY A 2 -16.41 -29.36 -23.74
C GLY A 2 -17.13 -28.48 -22.75
N ARG A 3 -17.45 -29.01 -21.58
CA ARG A 3 -17.98 -28.29 -20.43
C ARG A 3 -16.92 -27.27 -20.01
N ASN A 4 -17.17 -25.95 -20.23
CA ASN A 4 -16.37 -24.87 -19.66
C ASN A 4 -16.28 -25.15 -18.16
N ARG A 5 -15.10 -25.51 -17.66
CA ARG A 5 -14.86 -25.56 -16.20
C ARG A 5 -15.01 -24.12 -15.74
N GLU A 6 -16.09 -23.85 -15.06
CA GLU A 6 -16.30 -22.62 -14.32
C GLU A 6 -15.19 -22.57 -13.26
N PHE A 7 -14.21 -21.69 -13.46
CA PHE A 7 -13.13 -21.48 -12.48
C PHE A 7 -13.59 -20.43 -11.46
N ASP A 8 -13.05 -20.53 -10.27
CA ASP A 8 -13.30 -19.55 -9.21
C ASP A 8 -12.58 -18.23 -9.55
N ILE A 9 -13.37 -17.19 -9.84
CA ILE A 9 -12.88 -15.86 -10.22
C ILE A 9 -12.07 -15.21 -9.07
N ASP A 10 -12.50 -15.40 -7.82
CA ASP A 10 -11.82 -14.84 -6.66
C ASP A 10 -10.47 -15.52 -6.40
N GLN A 11 -10.40 -16.84 -6.53
CA GLN A 11 -9.13 -17.57 -6.44
C GLN A 11 -8.17 -17.20 -7.57
N ALA A 12 -8.68 -17.05 -8.79
CA ALA A 12 -7.84 -16.62 -9.92
C ALA A 12 -7.32 -15.20 -9.74
N LEU A 13 -8.16 -14.29 -9.24
CA LEU A 13 -7.75 -12.92 -8.96
C LEU A 13 -6.69 -12.85 -7.86
N GLU A 14 -6.82 -13.67 -6.80
CA GLU A 14 -5.84 -13.79 -5.73
C GLU A 14 -4.50 -14.33 -6.23
N ALA A 15 -4.53 -15.37 -7.04
CA ALA A 15 -3.33 -15.93 -7.66
C ALA A 15 -2.62 -14.91 -8.57
N ALA A 16 -3.39 -14.16 -9.39
CA ALA A 16 -2.87 -13.09 -10.22
C ALA A 16 -2.26 -11.96 -9.37
N LEU A 17 -2.89 -11.59 -8.24
CA LEU A 17 -2.36 -10.61 -7.31
C LEU A 17 -0.98 -11.00 -6.80
N CYS A 18 -0.78 -12.23 -6.36
CA CYS A 18 0.52 -12.72 -5.91
C CYS A 18 1.61 -12.60 -7.00
N VAL A 19 1.27 -12.90 -8.26
CA VAL A 19 2.20 -12.77 -9.39
C VAL A 19 2.58 -11.32 -9.63
N PHE A 20 1.59 -10.42 -9.71
CA PHE A 20 1.83 -9.00 -9.93
C PHE A 20 2.57 -8.36 -8.75
N TRP A 21 2.29 -8.75 -7.52
CA TRP A 21 3.00 -8.25 -6.35
C TRP A 21 4.48 -8.64 -6.37
N LYS A 22 4.78 -9.88 -6.80
CA LYS A 22 6.14 -10.38 -6.91
C LYS A 22 6.93 -9.72 -8.03
N LYS A 23 6.33 -9.62 -9.24
CA LYS A 23 7.01 -9.28 -10.50
C LYS A 23 6.76 -7.87 -11.01
N GLY A 24 5.76 -7.15 -10.47
CA GLY A 24 5.25 -5.91 -11.03
C GLY A 24 4.40 -6.14 -12.28
N TYR A 25 3.82 -5.08 -12.83
CA TYR A 25 2.98 -5.16 -14.02
C TYR A 25 3.76 -5.64 -15.25
N GLU A 26 4.87 -4.95 -15.57
CA GLU A 26 5.68 -5.25 -16.75
C GLU A 26 6.36 -6.63 -16.67
N GLY A 27 6.89 -6.99 -15.51
CA GLY A 27 7.56 -8.27 -15.28
C GLY A 27 6.62 -9.48 -15.29
N THR A 28 5.30 -9.27 -15.37
CA THR A 28 4.30 -10.34 -15.38
C THR A 28 3.88 -10.67 -16.81
N SER A 29 4.14 -11.90 -17.25
CA SER A 29 3.69 -12.43 -18.53
C SER A 29 2.33 -13.13 -18.42
N TYR A 30 1.66 -13.34 -19.56
CA TYR A 30 0.45 -14.19 -19.61
C TYR A 30 0.74 -15.65 -19.20
N THR A 31 1.93 -16.15 -19.49
CA THR A 31 2.37 -17.48 -19.07
C THR A 31 2.42 -17.57 -17.53
N ASP A 32 2.95 -16.54 -16.86
CA ASP A 32 2.95 -16.48 -15.40
C ASP A 32 1.54 -16.52 -14.84
N LEU A 33 0.63 -15.74 -15.44
CA LEU A 33 -0.76 -15.65 -14.99
C LEU A 33 -1.50 -16.98 -15.18
N THR A 34 -1.36 -17.63 -16.35
CA THR A 34 -2.01 -18.93 -16.61
C THR A 34 -1.46 -20.03 -15.70
N GLN A 35 -0.16 -20.04 -15.44
CA GLN A 35 0.47 -21.00 -14.51
C GLN A 35 -0.01 -20.79 -13.08
N ALA A 36 -0.07 -19.54 -12.62
CA ALA A 36 -0.45 -19.25 -11.24
C ALA A 36 -1.94 -19.47 -10.98
N THR A 37 -2.80 -19.10 -11.93
CA THR A 37 -4.26 -19.22 -11.80
C THR A 37 -4.79 -20.61 -12.15
N GLY A 38 -4.03 -21.40 -12.91
CA GLY A 38 -4.50 -22.66 -13.51
C GLY A 38 -5.58 -22.44 -14.59
N VAL A 39 -5.76 -21.21 -15.08
CA VAL A 39 -6.79 -20.83 -16.05
C VAL A 39 -6.14 -20.51 -17.39
N GLU A 40 -6.67 -21.09 -18.45
CA GLU A 40 -6.21 -20.85 -19.82
C GLU A 40 -6.42 -19.39 -20.24
N ARG A 41 -5.49 -18.87 -21.08
CA ARG A 41 -5.49 -17.48 -21.53
C ARG A 41 -6.83 -17.00 -22.10
N PRO A 42 -7.56 -17.74 -22.97
CA PRO A 42 -8.86 -17.31 -23.47
C PRO A 42 -9.91 -17.12 -22.36
N ALA A 43 -9.89 -17.96 -21.33
CA ALA A 43 -10.81 -17.86 -20.20
C ALA A 43 -10.44 -16.68 -19.29
N LEU A 44 -9.16 -16.40 -19.07
CA LEU A 44 -8.71 -15.20 -18.37
C LEU A 44 -9.16 -13.92 -19.09
N TYR A 45 -9.01 -13.86 -20.42
CA TYR A 45 -9.49 -12.71 -21.21
C TYR A 45 -11.00 -12.54 -21.12
N SER A 46 -11.75 -13.65 -21.18
CA SER A 46 -13.21 -13.60 -21.06
C SER A 46 -13.68 -13.07 -19.72
N ALA A 47 -12.97 -13.42 -18.63
CA ALA A 47 -13.37 -13.07 -17.26
C ALA A 47 -12.88 -11.67 -16.84
N PHE A 48 -11.69 -11.28 -17.25
CA PHE A 48 -11.00 -10.10 -16.72
C PHE A 48 -10.67 -9.04 -17.79
N GLY A 49 -10.84 -9.36 -19.08
CA GLY A 49 -10.40 -8.50 -20.16
C GLY A 49 -8.89 -8.67 -20.44
N ASN A 50 -8.22 -7.58 -20.77
CA ASN A 50 -6.78 -7.60 -21.01
C ASN A 50 -5.96 -7.60 -19.70
N LYS A 51 -4.63 -7.65 -19.82
CA LYS A 51 -3.70 -7.65 -18.66
C LYS A 51 -3.88 -6.38 -17.81
N GLU A 52 -4.14 -5.24 -18.44
CA GLU A 52 -4.39 -3.96 -17.77
C GLU A 52 -5.66 -4.04 -16.91
N ALA A 53 -6.78 -4.48 -17.50
CA ALA A 53 -8.04 -4.63 -16.78
C ALA A 53 -7.92 -5.61 -15.59
N LEU A 54 -7.20 -6.73 -15.78
CA LEU A 54 -6.91 -7.66 -14.69
C LEU A 54 -6.07 -6.99 -13.60
N PHE A 55 -5.04 -6.21 -13.95
CA PHE A 55 -4.20 -5.54 -12.96
C PHE A 55 -4.97 -4.48 -12.17
N LEU A 56 -5.86 -3.70 -12.79
CA LEU A 56 -6.71 -2.75 -12.09
C LEU A 56 -7.64 -3.44 -11.07
N ARG A 57 -8.20 -4.59 -11.42
CA ARG A 57 -8.97 -5.42 -10.46
C ARG A 57 -8.10 -5.97 -9.34
N VAL A 58 -6.85 -6.31 -9.64
CA VAL A 58 -5.85 -6.71 -8.63
C VAL A 58 -5.53 -5.57 -7.68
N LEU A 59 -5.38 -4.33 -8.16
CA LEU A 59 -5.17 -3.16 -7.30
C LEU A 59 -6.35 -2.91 -6.36
N ASP A 60 -7.58 -3.02 -6.85
CA ASP A 60 -8.78 -2.91 -6.04
C ASP A 60 -8.83 -4.00 -4.96
N ARG A 61 -8.56 -5.25 -5.32
CA ARG A 61 -8.46 -6.35 -4.35
C ARG A 61 -7.35 -6.12 -3.33
N TYR A 62 -6.18 -5.65 -3.76
CA TYR A 62 -5.07 -5.34 -2.87
C TYR A 62 -5.44 -4.28 -1.84
N TYR A 63 -6.12 -3.22 -2.25
CA TYR A 63 -6.63 -2.19 -1.37
C TYR A 63 -7.60 -2.77 -0.34
N ASN A 64 -8.62 -3.47 -0.79
CA ASN A 64 -9.71 -3.92 0.07
C ASN A 64 -9.33 -5.05 1.05
N HIS A 65 -8.34 -5.89 0.72
CA HIS A 65 -7.98 -7.06 1.52
C HIS A 65 -6.65 -6.95 2.26
N TYR A 66 -5.77 -6.03 1.86
CA TYR A 66 -4.41 -5.93 2.41
C TYR A 66 -4.08 -4.55 2.98
N HIS A 67 -4.81 -3.52 2.61
CA HIS A 67 -4.58 -2.14 3.05
C HIS A 67 -5.62 -1.62 4.04
N ASP A 68 -6.46 -2.47 4.63
CA ASP A 68 -7.50 -2.12 5.60
C ASP A 68 -6.95 -1.40 6.84
N PHE A 69 -5.70 -1.63 7.20
CA PHE A 69 -5.03 -0.94 8.30
C PHE A 69 -4.91 0.57 8.09
N PHE A 70 -4.84 1.03 6.83
CA PHE A 70 -4.63 2.44 6.53
C PHE A 70 -5.89 3.29 6.83
N PRO A 71 -7.07 3.01 6.25
CA PRO A 71 -8.27 3.76 6.61
C PRO A 71 -8.64 3.59 8.09
N ALA A 72 -8.46 2.42 8.68
CA ALA A 72 -8.70 2.21 10.10
C ALA A 72 -7.78 3.05 11.01
N ALA A 73 -6.54 3.32 10.58
CA ALA A 73 -5.62 4.17 11.32
C ALA A 73 -6.08 5.64 11.36
N LEU A 74 -6.69 6.15 10.29
CA LEU A 74 -7.13 7.54 10.20
C LEU A 74 -8.19 7.92 11.25
N GLU A 75 -8.87 6.92 11.82
CA GLU A 75 -9.89 7.09 12.86
C GLU A 75 -9.30 7.13 14.30
N LEU A 76 -7.99 6.88 14.46
CA LEU A 76 -7.35 6.91 15.76
C LEU A 76 -7.31 8.33 16.36
N PRO A 77 -7.34 8.46 17.71
CA PRO A 77 -7.48 9.74 18.38
C PRO A 77 -6.40 10.76 18.05
N THR A 78 -5.12 10.34 18.03
CA THR A 78 -4.00 11.26 17.82
C THR A 78 -3.26 11.00 16.52
N SER A 79 -2.68 12.06 15.93
CA SER A 79 -1.87 11.97 14.71
C SER A 79 -0.68 11.01 14.89
N ARG A 80 -0.08 10.98 16.08
CA ARG A 80 1.00 10.06 16.42
C ARG A 80 0.54 8.59 16.38
N GLU A 81 -0.65 8.28 16.94
CA GLU A 81 -1.23 6.93 16.88
C GLU A 81 -1.58 6.53 15.46
N VAL A 82 -2.12 7.45 14.65
CA VAL A 82 -2.38 7.26 13.22
C VAL A 82 -1.11 6.79 12.52
N VAL A 83 -0.04 7.57 12.63
CA VAL A 83 1.24 7.26 11.95
C VAL A 83 1.86 5.98 12.49
N ALA A 84 1.84 5.76 13.79
CA ALA A 84 2.34 4.53 14.41
C ALA A 84 1.59 3.28 13.90
N ARG A 85 0.26 3.37 13.76
CA ARG A 85 -0.57 2.26 13.25
C ARG A 85 -0.29 1.98 11.78
N ILE A 86 -0.14 3.03 10.96
CA ILE A 86 0.19 2.91 9.54
C ILE A 86 1.54 2.23 9.35
N PHE A 87 2.59 2.71 10.02
CA PHE A 87 3.92 2.14 9.90
C PHE A 87 3.99 0.68 10.38
N ARG A 88 3.30 0.36 11.48
CA ARG A 88 3.23 -1.03 11.97
C ARG A 88 2.51 -1.94 10.99
N GLY A 89 1.36 -1.52 10.49
CA GLY A 89 0.60 -2.28 9.48
C GLY A 89 1.40 -2.48 8.19
N ALA A 90 2.15 -1.45 7.77
CA ALA A 90 3.02 -1.53 6.62
C ALA A 90 4.20 -2.50 6.85
N ALA A 91 4.91 -2.42 7.98
CA ALA A 91 6.00 -3.33 8.31
C ALA A 91 5.52 -4.80 8.31
N GLU A 92 4.33 -5.04 8.86
CA GLU A 92 3.70 -6.36 8.86
C GLU A 92 3.40 -6.83 7.43
N LEU A 93 2.63 -6.05 6.66
CA LEU A 93 2.21 -6.41 5.30
C LEU A 93 3.42 -6.63 4.38
N GLN A 94 4.37 -5.69 4.40
CA GLN A 94 5.52 -5.69 3.48
C GLN A 94 6.50 -6.83 3.71
N THR A 95 6.45 -7.49 4.87
CA THR A 95 7.32 -8.61 5.24
C THR A 95 6.59 -9.93 5.43
N ARG A 96 5.25 -9.92 5.40
CA ARG A 96 4.39 -11.06 5.72
C ARG A 96 4.62 -12.27 4.82
N TYR A 97 4.84 -12.02 3.55
CA TYR A 97 4.93 -13.08 2.54
C TYR A 97 6.36 -13.19 2.02
N PRO A 98 7.04 -14.36 2.17
CA PRO A 98 8.43 -14.53 1.74
C PRO A 98 8.64 -14.29 0.24
N ASP A 99 7.65 -14.68 -0.58
CA ASP A 99 7.76 -14.69 -2.05
C ASP A 99 7.41 -13.36 -2.73
N HIS A 100 6.70 -12.46 -2.04
CA HIS A 100 6.27 -11.16 -2.59
C HIS A 100 6.31 -10.06 -1.51
N LYS A 101 7.53 -9.68 -1.12
CA LYS A 101 7.79 -8.61 -0.15
C LYS A 101 7.58 -7.22 -0.76
N GLY A 102 7.38 -6.24 0.11
CA GLY A 102 7.20 -4.85 -0.26
C GLY A 102 5.73 -4.49 -0.52
N CYS A 103 5.49 -3.42 -1.27
CA CYS A 103 4.16 -2.88 -1.54
C CYS A 103 3.87 -2.87 -3.04
N LEU A 104 2.70 -3.37 -3.45
CA LEU A 104 2.30 -3.39 -4.86
C LEU A 104 2.21 -1.98 -5.47
N TYR A 105 1.75 -0.99 -4.70
CA TYR A 105 1.70 0.41 -5.15
C TYR A 105 3.07 1.04 -5.41
N VAL A 106 4.12 0.53 -4.78
CA VAL A 106 5.50 1.04 -4.96
C VAL A 106 6.21 0.28 -6.06
N HIS A 107 6.03 -1.04 -6.14
CA HIS A 107 6.76 -1.89 -7.07
C HIS A 107 6.04 -2.16 -8.39
N GLY A 108 4.74 -1.88 -8.44
CA GLY A 108 3.94 -2.09 -9.66
C GLY A 108 4.35 -1.21 -10.85
N ASP A 109 5.05 -0.11 -10.56
CA ASP A 109 5.37 0.99 -11.51
C ASP A 109 6.84 0.99 -11.99
N LEU A 110 7.64 -0.04 -11.66
CA LEU A 110 9.09 -0.04 -11.94
C LEU A 110 9.45 -0.29 -13.42
N ALA A 111 8.52 -0.10 -14.35
CA ALA A 111 8.81 -0.26 -15.77
C ALA A 111 8.20 0.86 -16.61
N GLY A 112 8.96 1.30 -17.58
CA GLY A 112 8.72 2.51 -18.36
C GLY A 112 8.32 2.26 -19.81
N SER A 113 7.41 1.31 -20.10
CA SER A 113 6.83 1.26 -21.43
C SER A 113 5.65 2.24 -21.55
N ASP A 114 5.48 2.84 -22.73
CA ASP A 114 4.34 3.72 -23.01
C ASP A 114 2.99 3.00 -22.84
N ASP A 115 2.96 1.69 -23.06
CA ASP A 115 1.79 0.83 -22.88
C ASP A 115 1.36 0.66 -21.42
N ALA A 116 2.24 0.96 -20.46
CA ALA A 116 1.95 0.89 -19.01
C ALA A 116 1.44 2.22 -18.42
N GLU A 117 1.28 3.27 -19.23
CA GLU A 117 0.84 4.60 -18.79
C GLU A 117 -0.47 4.58 -17.98
N PRO A 118 -1.53 3.84 -18.37
CA PRO A 118 -2.75 3.76 -17.54
C PRO A 118 -2.49 3.15 -16.16
N ILE A 119 -1.62 2.14 -16.09
CA ILE A 119 -1.24 1.49 -14.84
C ILE A 119 -0.42 2.42 -13.96
N ARG A 120 0.58 3.09 -14.53
CA ARG A 120 1.39 4.08 -13.83
C ARG A 120 0.51 5.18 -13.22
N ARG A 121 -0.44 5.69 -14.01
CA ARG A 121 -1.41 6.70 -13.54
C ARG A 121 -2.28 6.19 -12.40
N ALA A 122 -2.79 4.96 -12.48
CA ALA A 122 -3.58 4.36 -11.41
C ALA A 122 -2.77 4.24 -10.10
N LEU A 123 -1.52 3.81 -10.19
CA LEU A 123 -0.62 3.69 -9.02
C LEU A 123 -0.26 5.06 -8.44
N VAL A 124 0.02 6.07 -9.28
CA VAL A 124 0.28 7.45 -8.84
C VAL A 124 -0.95 8.01 -8.12
N ASN A 125 -2.14 7.83 -8.69
CA ASN A 125 -3.39 8.32 -8.10
C ASN A 125 -3.65 7.66 -6.74
N ALA A 126 -3.49 6.35 -6.62
CA ALA A 126 -3.69 5.65 -5.35
C ALA A 126 -2.74 6.15 -4.24
N ARG A 127 -1.48 6.46 -4.59
CA ARG A 127 -0.53 7.07 -3.64
C ARG A 127 -0.93 8.50 -3.27
N ALA A 128 -1.38 9.31 -4.23
CA ALA A 128 -1.84 10.68 -4.01
C ALA A 128 -3.11 10.74 -3.14
N GLU A 129 -4.02 9.79 -3.30
CA GLU A 129 -5.20 9.64 -2.44
C GLU A 129 -4.82 9.35 -0.98
N GLY A 130 -3.86 8.46 -0.76
CA GLY A 130 -3.33 8.17 0.58
C GLY A 130 -2.68 9.40 1.23
N GLU A 131 -1.88 10.16 0.47
CA GLU A 131 -1.28 11.41 0.94
C GLU A 131 -2.34 12.47 1.27
N THR A 132 -3.37 12.61 0.44
CA THR A 132 -4.49 13.52 0.66
C THR A 132 -5.24 13.18 1.95
N SER A 133 -5.57 11.90 2.16
CA SER A 133 -6.24 11.44 3.39
C SER A 133 -5.42 11.74 4.65
N LEU A 134 -4.10 11.55 4.60
CA LEU A 134 -3.21 11.91 5.71
C LEU A 134 -3.19 13.41 5.96
N ARG A 135 -3.09 14.23 4.92
CA ARG A 135 -3.10 15.69 5.03
C ARG A 135 -4.37 16.17 5.69
N GLU A 136 -5.53 15.68 5.28
CA GLU A 136 -6.82 16.00 5.86
C GLU A 136 -6.92 15.57 7.33
N ARG A 137 -6.42 14.38 7.66
CA ARG A 137 -6.35 13.90 9.05
C ARG A 137 -5.46 14.80 9.91
N PHE A 138 -4.34 15.27 9.39
CA PHE A 138 -3.42 16.15 10.13
C PHE A 138 -3.95 17.57 10.26
N GLU A 139 -4.70 18.08 9.29
CA GLU A 139 -5.44 19.34 9.47
C GLU A 139 -6.47 19.24 10.59
N ARG A 140 -7.19 18.11 10.67
CA ARG A 140 -8.10 17.83 11.79
C ARG A 140 -7.34 17.77 13.12
N ALA A 141 -6.18 17.12 13.17
CA ALA A 141 -5.34 17.03 14.37
C ALA A 141 -4.85 18.40 14.88
N LYS A 142 -4.59 19.36 13.98
CA LYS A 142 -4.27 20.74 14.34
C LYS A 142 -5.49 21.44 14.98
N GLN A 143 -6.66 21.29 14.39
CA GLN A 143 -7.91 21.87 14.93
C GLN A 143 -8.25 21.30 16.31
N GLU A 144 -7.92 20.04 16.55
CA GLU A 144 -8.09 19.33 17.84
C GLU A 144 -6.98 19.65 18.87
N GLY A 145 -5.93 20.38 18.49
CA GLY A 145 -4.79 20.72 19.35
C GLY A 145 -3.78 19.60 19.56
N ASP A 146 -3.91 18.46 18.86
CA ASP A 146 -2.99 17.33 18.89
C ASP A 146 -1.67 17.61 18.14
N LEU A 147 -1.75 18.42 17.07
CA LEU A 147 -0.58 18.97 16.38
C LEU A 147 -0.41 20.47 16.66
N PRO A 148 0.84 20.99 16.63
CA PRO A 148 1.06 22.43 16.71
C PRO A 148 0.33 23.19 15.59
N GLU A 149 -0.19 24.37 15.87
CA GLU A 149 -0.91 25.17 14.90
C GLU A 149 -0.06 25.52 13.65
N ASN A 150 1.25 25.72 13.86
CA ASN A 150 2.22 26.00 12.80
C ASN A 150 2.72 24.73 12.07
N ALA A 151 2.24 23.52 12.43
CA ALA A 151 2.61 22.31 11.72
C ALA A 151 2.11 22.35 10.26
N ASN A 152 2.96 21.96 9.34
CA ASN A 152 2.60 21.86 7.93
C ASN A 152 2.08 20.46 7.61
N SER A 153 0.76 20.29 7.54
CA SER A 153 0.11 18.99 7.31
C SER A 153 0.50 18.35 5.98
N SER A 154 0.76 19.15 4.94
CA SER A 154 1.22 18.61 3.65
C SER A 154 2.64 18.04 3.75
N VAL A 155 3.54 18.71 4.46
CA VAL A 155 4.91 18.20 4.68
C VAL A 155 4.90 16.96 5.55
N LEU A 156 4.05 16.93 6.59
CA LEU A 156 3.90 15.75 7.45
C LEU A 156 3.34 14.55 6.67
N ALA A 157 2.33 14.77 5.82
CA ALA A 157 1.76 13.71 4.98
C ALA A 157 2.82 13.17 3.99
N ALA A 158 3.51 14.06 3.29
CA ALA A 158 4.60 13.68 2.37
C ALA A 158 5.73 12.93 3.10
N PHE A 159 6.10 13.35 4.32
CA PHE A 159 7.09 12.65 5.15
C PHE A 159 6.64 11.23 5.50
N VAL A 160 5.40 11.05 5.96
CA VAL A 160 4.86 9.70 6.26
C VAL A 160 4.87 8.83 5.02
N MET A 161 4.42 9.36 3.87
CA MET A 161 4.44 8.60 2.61
C MET A 161 5.86 8.26 2.16
N ALA A 162 6.83 9.17 2.31
CA ALA A 162 8.22 8.90 1.97
C ALA A 162 8.82 7.77 2.83
N VAL A 163 8.57 7.77 4.14
CA VAL A 163 9.01 6.69 5.03
C VAL A 163 8.32 5.38 4.66
N LEU A 164 7.01 5.39 4.45
CA LEU A 164 6.20 4.22 4.09
C LEU A 164 6.70 3.56 2.78
N HIS A 165 6.97 4.37 1.76
CA HIS A 165 7.50 3.89 0.48
C HIS A 165 8.95 3.41 0.62
N GLY A 166 9.77 4.11 1.40
CA GLY A 166 11.13 3.67 1.73
C GLY A 166 11.15 2.31 2.43
N MET A 167 10.25 2.08 3.40
CA MET A 167 10.08 0.78 4.06
C MET A 167 9.73 -0.32 3.05
N ALA A 168 8.85 -0.05 2.08
CA ALA A 168 8.50 -1.02 1.03
C ALA A 168 9.69 -1.42 0.16
N VAL A 169 10.52 -0.45 -0.23
CA VAL A 169 11.76 -0.70 -0.99
C VAL A 169 12.74 -1.54 -0.15
N GLN A 170 12.93 -1.21 1.11
CA GLN A 170 13.82 -1.95 2.01
C GLN A 170 13.31 -3.38 2.30
N ALA A 171 12.00 -3.56 2.47
CA ALA A 171 11.40 -4.89 2.59
C ALA A 171 11.69 -5.77 1.37
N LYS A 172 11.57 -5.20 0.17
CA LYS A 172 11.91 -5.87 -1.10
C LYS A 172 13.38 -6.24 -1.15
N ALA A 173 14.26 -5.39 -0.60
CA ALA A 173 15.70 -5.64 -0.49
C ALA A 173 16.07 -6.65 0.61
N GLY A 174 15.10 -7.15 1.38
CA GLY A 174 15.31 -8.21 2.37
C GLY A 174 15.37 -7.75 3.82
N PHE A 175 15.07 -6.49 4.12
CA PHE A 175 15.00 -6.04 5.51
C PHE A 175 13.96 -6.84 6.30
N SER A 176 14.29 -7.15 7.55
CA SER A 176 13.39 -7.84 8.46
C SER A 176 12.29 -6.89 8.96
N ARG A 177 11.19 -7.46 9.44
CA ARG A 177 10.12 -6.71 10.11
C ARG A 177 10.66 -5.85 11.26
N ASN A 178 11.51 -6.41 12.11
CA ASN A 178 12.09 -5.69 13.25
C ASN A 178 12.90 -4.46 12.80
N MET A 179 13.63 -4.56 11.69
CA MET A 179 14.37 -3.41 11.16
C MET A 179 13.43 -2.33 10.61
N LEU A 180 12.35 -2.70 9.94
CA LEU A 180 11.36 -1.74 9.46
C LEU A 180 10.61 -1.07 10.62
N GLU A 181 10.30 -1.81 11.67
CA GLU A 181 9.71 -1.27 12.90
C GLU A 181 10.66 -0.28 13.61
N ALA A 182 11.97 -0.57 13.64
CA ALA A 182 12.97 0.36 14.17
C ALA A 182 13.06 1.66 13.35
N VAL A 183 12.97 1.58 12.02
CA VAL A 183 12.87 2.76 11.13
C VAL A 183 11.61 3.57 11.44
N ALA A 184 10.48 2.91 11.62
CA ALA A 184 9.22 3.55 11.98
C ALA A 184 9.29 4.26 13.34
N GLU A 185 9.89 3.64 14.35
CA GLU A 185 10.11 4.22 15.67
C GLU A 185 11.01 5.46 15.59
N GLN A 186 12.09 5.40 14.79
CA GLN A 186 12.95 6.55 14.57
C GLN A 186 12.20 7.71 13.92
N ALA A 187 11.35 7.44 12.92
CA ALA A 187 10.50 8.47 12.30
C ALA A 187 9.52 9.09 13.32
N LEU A 188 8.92 8.26 14.19
CA LEU A 188 8.01 8.71 15.24
C LEU A 188 8.70 9.46 16.38
N SER A 189 10.00 9.29 16.59
CA SER A 189 10.73 9.98 17.66
C SER A 189 10.76 11.50 17.50
N THR A 190 10.63 11.98 16.27
CA THR A 190 10.60 13.42 15.90
C THR A 190 9.19 13.91 15.58
N TRP A 191 8.16 13.12 15.84
CA TRP A 191 6.79 13.50 15.54
C TRP A 191 6.34 14.70 16.38
N PRO A 192 5.82 15.78 15.77
CA PRO A 192 5.42 16.97 16.51
C PRO A 192 4.20 16.67 17.40
N THR A 193 4.19 17.29 18.59
CA THR A 193 3.07 17.19 19.53
C THR A 193 2.53 18.57 19.87
N GLY A 194 1.22 18.72 19.97
CA GLY A 194 0.57 19.95 20.39
C GLY A 194 0.81 20.29 21.86
N SER A 195 0.50 21.52 22.24
CA SER A 195 0.73 22.05 23.61
C SER A 195 -0.04 21.32 24.72
N SER A 196 -1.12 20.63 24.39
CA SER A 196 -1.93 19.86 25.34
C SER A 196 -1.22 18.59 25.90
N ALA A 197 -0.19 18.09 25.21
CA ALA A 197 0.55 16.91 25.64
C ALA A 197 1.65 17.20 26.66
N GLN A 198 2.00 18.48 26.93
CA GLN A 198 3.07 18.84 27.88
C GLN A 198 2.61 19.01 29.32
N SER A 199 1.32 19.08 29.58
CA SER A 199 0.78 19.33 30.95
C SER A 199 0.69 18.09 31.84
N GLY A 200 1.11 16.91 31.38
CA GLY A 200 0.97 15.63 32.11
C GLY A 200 2.25 15.10 32.81
N LYS A 201 3.38 15.82 32.78
CA LYS A 201 4.64 15.36 33.39
C LYS A 201 5.23 16.33 34.40
N SER A 202 4.44 16.86 35.32
CA SER A 202 4.93 17.58 36.49
C SER A 202 3.98 17.32 37.65
N SER A 203 4.17 16.20 38.33
CA SER A 203 3.78 15.97 39.70
C SER A 203 4.50 14.74 40.22
#